data_2b2d556eaa2889359d99bdc15f6520f2
#
_entry.id   2b2d556eaa2889359d99bdc15f6520f2
#
_cell.length_a   1.000
_cell.length_b   1.000
_cell.length_c   1.000
_cell.angle_alpha   90.00
_cell.angle_beta   90.00
_cell.angle_gamma   90.00
#
_symmetry.space_group_name_H-M   'P 1'
#
loop_
_entity.id
_entity.type
_entity.pdbx_description
1 polymer ?
#
loop_
_entity_poly.entity_id
_entity_poly.type
_entity_poly.pdbx_seq_one_letter_code
_entity_poly.pdbx_strand_id
1 'polypeptide(L)'
;MADSWERLKQDCGACRGCALADTRTHVVFGDGCETAEIMLIGEGPGQHEDEQGIPFVGRAGQLLDDMLEIIHLDRTKVYIANVVKCRPPQNRDPLNVEQDACIGYLRRQAALVQPKIIVCLGRIAAKVIIKEDFKITQEHGQWFQRGGVQMTAIYHPAALLRDESKRPDTFLDLKSIQTKVRELCEHTEC
;
A
#
# COMPACT_ATOMS: atom_id res chain seq x y z
N MET A 1 18.50 -10.42 16.96
CA MET A 1 19.20 -9.92 15.75
C MET A 1 18.28 -8.87 15.11
N ALA A 2 18.82 -7.73 14.74
CA ALA A 2 18.05 -6.71 14.02
C ALA A 2 17.54 -7.29 12.69
N ASP A 3 16.35 -6.89 12.28
CA ASP A 3 15.78 -7.27 10.99
C ASP A 3 16.55 -6.57 9.86
N SER A 4 16.72 -7.23 8.71
CA SER A 4 17.32 -6.61 7.52
C SER A 4 16.41 -6.84 6.31
N TRP A 5 16.55 -5.99 5.31
CA TRP A 5 15.80 -6.12 4.06
C TRP A 5 16.04 -7.48 3.39
N GLU A 6 17.30 -7.92 3.31
CA GLU A 6 17.68 -9.18 2.67
C GLU A 6 17.01 -10.36 3.37
N ARG A 7 17.07 -10.41 4.70
CA ARG A 7 16.45 -11.46 5.49
C ARG A 7 14.94 -11.44 5.34
N LEU A 8 14.33 -10.24 5.40
CA LEU A 8 12.88 -10.08 5.25
C LEU A 8 12.41 -10.53 3.86
N LYS A 9 13.15 -10.17 2.80
CA LYS A 9 12.89 -10.62 1.41
C LYS A 9 12.98 -12.14 1.30
N GLN A 10 14.00 -12.76 1.89
CA GLN A 10 14.16 -14.22 1.89
C GLN A 10 13.02 -14.93 2.63
N ASP A 11 12.69 -14.47 3.86
CA ASP A 11 11.62 -15.05 4.67
C ASP A 11 10.27 -14.96 3.93
N CYS A 12 9.98 -13.80 3.32
CA CYS A 12 8.76 -13.57 2.58
C CYS A 12 8.70 -14.41 1.30
N GLY A 13 9.80 -14.49 0.55
CA GLY A 13 9.91 -15.29 -0.68
C GLY A 13 9.67 -16.79 -0.43
N ALA A 14 10.18 -17.31 0.68
CA ALA A 14 10.01 -18.71 1.08
C ALA A 14 8.68 -19.00 1.80
N CYS A 15 7.85 -17.98 2.06
CA CYS A 15 6.63 -18.10 2.88
C CYS A 15 5.63 -19.10 2.27
N ARG A 16 5.08 -19.97 3.14
CA ARG A 16 3.95 -20.86 2.85
C ARG A 16 2.89 -20.82 3.96
N GLY A 17 2.71 -19.66 4.57
CA GLY A 17 1.86 -19.47 5.75
C GLY A 17 0.36 -19.50 5.49
N CYS A 18 -0.09 -19.44 4.22
CA CYS A 18 -1.50 -19.51 3.86
C CYS A 18 -1.69 -20.11 2.46
N ALA A 19 -2.94 -20.43 2.11
CA ALA A 19 -3.31 -21.05 0.83
C ALA A 19 -2.93 -20.24 -0.42
N LEU A 20 -2.73 -18.92 -0.29
CA LEU A 20 -2.27 -18.09 -1.43
C LEU A 20 -0.89 -18.50 -1.94
N ALA A 21 -0.09 -19.18 -1.12
CA ALA A 21 1.21 -19.69 -1.52
C ALA A 21 1.14 -20.78 -2.58
N ASP A 22 0.02 -21.49 -2.68
CA ASP A 22 -0.14 -22.62 -3.60
C ASP A 22 -0.52 -22.18 -5.02
N THR A 23 -1.05 -20.96 -5.17
CA THR A 23 -1.58 -20.44 -6.44
C THR A 23 -0.81 -19.25 -6.99
N ARG A 24 0.09 -18.63 -6.22
CA ARG A 24 0.91 -17.52 -6.67
C ARG A 24 1.93 -17.94 -7.71
N THR A 25 2.24 -17.05 -8.64
CA THR A 25 3.41 -17.15 -9.53
C THR A 25 4.64 -16.59 -8.84
N HIS A 26 4.52 -15.36 -8.31
CA HIS A 26 5.58 -14.70 -7.55
C HIS A 26 5.04 -14.14 -6.22
N VAL A 27 5.93 -13.98 -5.27
CA VAL A 27 5.69 -13.11 -4.11
C VAL A 27 5.88 -11.67 -4.54
N VAL A 28 4.89 -10.84 -4.31
CA VAL A 28 4.97 -9.39 -4.54
C VAL A 28 5.35 -8.73 -3.22
N PHE A 29 6.65 -8.63 -2.98
CA PHE A 29 7.18 -8.19 -1.69
C PHE A 29 6.84 -6.73 -1.40
N GLY A 30 7.12 -5.85 -2.33
CA GLY A 30 7.02 -4.40 -2.27
C GLY A 30 8.08 -3.80 -3.19
N ASP A 31 7.99 -2.49 -3.46
CA ASP A 31 8.88 -1.78 -4.37
C ASP A 31 8.99 -0.30 -3.98
N GLY A 32 10.07 0.35 -4.40
CA GLY A 32 10.32 1.78 -4.19
C GLY A 32 11.48 2.05 -3.24
N CYS A 33 11.50 3.24 -2.66
CA CYS A 33 12.59 3.72 -1.80
C CYS A 33 12.51 3.08 -0.41
N GLU A 34 13.53 2.33 0.00
CA GLU A 34 13.59 1.65 1.31
C GLU A 34 13.76 2.63 2.49
N THR A 35 14.12 3.89 2.22
CA THR A 35 14.23 4.98 3.20
C THR A 35 13.15 6.05 3.02
N ALA A 36 12.08 5.74 2.30
CA ALA A 36 10.99 6.68 2.04
C ALA A 36 10.30 7.13 3.32
N GLU A 37 9.93 8.40 3.38
CA GLU A 37 9.12 8.92 4.47
C GLU A 37 7.61 8.67 4.27
N ILE A 38 7.23 8.15 3.09
CA ILE A 38 5.85 7.87 2.69
C ILE A 38 5.74 6.41 2.28
N MET A 39 4.78 5.69 2.86
CA MET A 39 4.47 4.31 2.51
C MET A 39 3.03 4.21 1.98
N LEU A 40 2.88 3.65 0.78
CA LEU A 40 1.58 3.36 0.18
C LEU A 40 1.25 1.88 0.40
N ILE A 41 0.06 1.60 0.93
CA ILE A 41 -0.34 0.24 1.27
C ILE A 41 -1.63 -0.12 0.54
N GLY A 42 -1.54 -1.04 -0.42
CA GLY A 42 -2.67 -1.64 -1.10
C GLY A 42 -3.18 -2.91 -0.43
N GLU A 43 -4.16 -3.55 -1.04
CA GLU A 43 -4.82 -4.75 -0.55
C GLU A 43 -3.99 -6.02 -0.82
N GLY A 44 -3.69 -6.27 -2.08
CA GLY A 44 -2.97 -7.46 -2.55
C GLY A 44 -2.65 -7.38 -4.05
N PRO A 45 -1.78 -8.29 -4.53
CA PRO A 45 -1.40 -8.32 -5.95
C PRO A 45 -2.56 -8.70 -6.85
N GLY A 46 -2.65 -8.05 -8.01
CA GLY A 46 -3.43 -8.49 -9.16
C GLY A 46 -2.64 -9.47 -10.04
N GLN A 47 -3.19 -9.75 -11.22
CA GLN A 47 -2.58 -10.70 -12.15
C GLN A 47 -1.21 -10.23 -12.66
N HIS A 48 -1.10 -9.01 -13.13
CA HIS A 48 0.16 -8.49 -13.68
C HIS A 48 1.25 -8.38 -12.61
N GLU A 49 0.84 -8.04 -11.38
CA GLU A 49 1.74 -7.98 -10.23
C GLU A 49 2.26 -9.39 -9.87
N ASP A 50 1.39 -10.40 -9.89
CA ASP A 50 1.76 -11.80 -9.64
C ASP A 50 2.71 -12.35 -10.73
N GLU A 51 2.49 -11.96 -11.99
CA GLU A 51 3.34 -12.34 -13.13
C GLU A 51 4.73 -11.71 -13.05
N GLN A 52 4.86 -10.48 -12.54
CA GLN A 52 6.09 -9.70 -12.55
C GLN A 52 6.81 -9.63 -11.19
N GLY A 53 6.11 -9.94 -10.08
CA GLY A 53 6.65 -9.82 -8.73
C GLY A 53 6.76 -8.38 -8.20
N ILE A 54 6.19 -7.41 -8.91
CA ILE A 54 6.26 -5.96 -8.59
C ILE A 54 4.85 -5.43 -8.30
N PRO A 55 4.66 -4.61 -7.24
CA PRO A 55 3.34 -4.06 -6.90
C PRO A 55 2.92 -2.97 -7.89
N PHE A 56 1.62 -2.91 -8.17
CA PHE A 56 1.01 -1.85 -8.97
C PHE A 56 1.64 -1.64 -10.35
N VAL A 57 1.76 -2.70 -11.15
CA VAL A 57 2.26 -2.65 -12.53
C VAL A 57 1.17 -2.73 -13.59
N GLY A 58 -0.06 -3.12 -13.22
CA GLY A 58 -1.21 -3.16 -14.10
C GLY A 58 -1.87 -1.78 -14.28
N ARG A 59 -3.06 -1.74 -14.89
CA ARG A 59 -3.82 -0.49 -15.14
C ARG A 59 -4.05 0.35 -13.87
N ALA A 60 -4.32 -0.29 -12.74
CA ALA A 60 -4.47 0.40 -11.46
C ALA A 60 -3.15 1.02 -11.00
N GLY A 61 -2.02 0.39 -11.30
CA GLY A 61 -0.69 0.90 -11.02
C GLY A 61 -0.33 2.12 -11.87
N GLN A 62 -0.67 2.11 -13.16
CA GLN A 62 -0.49 3.27 -14.04
C GLN A 62 -1.28 4.48 -13.52
N LEU A 63 -2.54 4.27 -13.10
CA LEU A 63 -3.32 5.33 -12.49
C LEU A 63 -2.71 5.82 -11.16
N LEU A 64 -2.12 4.90 -10.37
CA LEU A 64 -1.40 5.31 -9.14
C LEU A 64 -0.20 6.21 -9.47
N ASP A 65 0.55 5.89 -10.52
CA ASP A 65 1.67 6.70 -10.97
C ASP A 65 1.20 8.11 -11.40
N ASP A 66 0.11 8.21 -12.17
CA ASP A 66 -0.52 9.49 -12.53
C ASP A 66 -0.97 10.28 -11.27
N MET A 67 -1.55 9.58 -10.28
CA MET A 67 -1.97 10.20 -9.01
C MET A 67 -0.80 10.73 -8.20
N LEU A 68 0.32 10.03 -8.17
CA LEU A 68 1.55 10.49 -7.51
C LEU A 68 2.13 11.71 -8.22
N GLU A 69 2.15 11.73 -9.56
CA GLU A 69 2.63 12.86 -10.35
C GLU A 69 1.85 14.15 -10.06
N ILE A 70 0.52 14.07 -9.85
CA ILE A 70 -0.32 15.23 -9.45
C ILE A 70 0.19 15.94 -8.20
N ILE A 71 0.83 15.20 -7.29
CA ILE A 71 1.35 15.73 -6.03
C ILE A 71 2.90 15.78 -5.99
N HIS A 72 3.53 15.71 -7.16
CA HIS A 72 4.99 15.76 -7.36
C HIS A 72 5.77 14.63 -6.68
N LEU A 73 5.13 13.48 -6.51
CA LEU A 73 5.75 12.23 -6.06
C LEU A 73 5.90 11.28 -7.24
N ASP A 74 6.77 10.29 -7.06
CA ASP A 74 6.95 9.15 -7.94
C ASP A 74 7.42 7.93 -7.13
N ARG A 75 7.62 6.79 -7.78
CA ARG A 75 8.03 5.54 -7.11
C ARG A 75 9.39 5.61 -6.43
N THR A 76 10.26 6.55 -6.83
CA THR A 76 11.58 6.72 -6.20
C THR A 76 11.52 7.44 -4.87
N LYS A 77 10.39 8.09 -4.56
CA LYS A 77 10.16 8.89 -3.34
C LYS A 77 9.25 8.21 -2.33
N VAL A 78 8.64 7.08 -2.69
CA VAL A 78 7.69 6.35 -1.86
C VAL A 78 8.07 4.88 -1.76
N TYR A 79 7.58 4.17 -0.75
CA TYR A 79 7.62 2.72 -0.68
C TYR A 79 6.20 2.16 -0.86
N ILE A 80 6.03 1.22 -1.79
CA ILE A 80 4.73 0.65 -2.14
C ILE A 80 4.68 -0.82 -1.73
N ALA A 81 3.67 -1.20 -0.98
CA ALA A 81 3.45 -2.56 -0.55
C ALA A 81 1.96 -2.92 -0.48
N ASN A 82 1.65 -4.17 -0.20
CA ASN A 82 0.28 -4.65 0.00
C ASN A 82 0.14 -5.35 1.35
N VAL A 83 -1.08 -5.44 1.86
CA VAL A 83 -1.44 -6.21 3.06
C VAL A 83 -1.06 -7.68 2.88
N VAL A 84 -1.46 -8.31 1.76
CA VAL A 84 -1.03 -9.65 1.39
C VAL A 84 -0.01 -9.61 0.25
N LYS A 85 0.98 -10.53 0.31
CA LYS A 85 2.10 -10.55 -0.65
C LYS A 85 1.88 -11.52 -1.83
N CYS A 86 0.78 -12.25 -1.82
CA CYS A 86 0.42 -13.23 -2.83
C CYS A 86 -0.96 -12.90 -3.39
N ARG A 87 -1.16 -13.17 -4.68
CA ARG A 87 -2.42 -12.89 -5.38
C ARG A 87 -3.55 -13.80 -4.88
N PRO A 88 -4.67 -13.25 -4.41
CA PRO A 88 -5.88 -14.03 -4.16
C PRO A 88 -6.49 -14.55 -5.47
N PRO A 89 -7.04 -15.78 -5.51
CA PRO A 89 -7.69 -16.32 -6.69
C PRO A 89 -8.74 -15.37 -7.26
N GLN A 90 -8.73 -15.16 -8.59
CA GLN A 90 -9.64 -14.27 -9.32
C GLN A 90 -9.64 -12.82 -8.79
N ASN A 91 -8.56 -12.38 -8.14
CA ASN A 91 -8.43 -11.06 -7.52
C ASN A 91 -9.58 -10.75 -6.52
N ARG A 92 -10.09 -11.77 -5.82
CA ARG A 92 -11.03 -11.55 -4.72
C ARG A 92 -10.35 -10.81 -3.56
N ASP A 93 -11.14 -10.24 -2.66
CA ASP A 93 -10.61 -9.75 -1.40
C ASP A 93 -9.85 -10.86 -0.65
N PRO A 94 -8.71 -10.56 -0.02
CA PRO A 94 -8.02 -11.51 0.85
C PRO A 94 -8.87 -11.84 2.08
N LEU A 95 -8.91 -13.11 2.43
CA LEU A 95 -9.59 -13.57 3.66
C LEU A 95 -8.83 -13.09 4.91
N ASN A 96 -9.54 -12.96 6.04
CA ASN A 96 -8.91 -12.55 7.30
C ASN A 96 -7.73 -13.46 7.68
N VAL A 97 -7.87 -14.77 7.52
CA VAL A 97 -6.80 -15.74 7.80
C VAL A 97 -5.57 -15.54 6.90
N GLU A 98 -5.76 -15.06 5.66
CA GLU A 98 -4.67 -14.74 4.73
C GLU A 98 -3.98 -13.43 5.12
N GLN A 99 -4.77 -12.43 5.53
CA GLN A 99 -4.27 -11.16 6.05
C GLN A 99 -3.47 -11.37 7.34
N ASP A 100 -3.99 -12.14 8.29
CA ASP A 100 -3.34 -12.45 9.57
C ASP A 100 -2.02 -13.18 9.38
N ALA A 101 -1.98 -14.15 8.47
CA ALA A 101 -0.74 -14.87 8.13
C ALA A 101 0.32 -13.98 7.46
N CYS A 102 -0.09 -12.90 6.79
CA CYS A 102 0.79 -12.08 5.95
C CYS A 102 1.19 -10.75 6.60
N ILE A 103 0.38 -10.20 7.51
CA ILE A 103 0.56 -8.85 8.08
C ILE A 103 1.91 -8.68 8.79
N GLY A 104 2.49 -9.76 9.29
CA GLY A 104 3.81 -9.73 9.93
C GLY A 104 4.90 -9.20 9.01
N TYR A 105 4.86 -9.54 7.73
CA TYR A 105 5.82 -9.01 6.73
C TYR A 105 5.66 -7.51 6.52
N LEU A 106 4.41 -7.04 6.40
CA LEU A 106 4.13 -5.61 6.23
C LEU A 106 4.58 -4.79 7.46
N ARG A 107 4.37 -5.30 8.67
CA ARG A 107 4.83 -4.67 9.92
C ARG A 107 6.36 -4.56 9.96
N ARG A 108 7.07 -5.62 9.55
CA ARG A 108 8.53 -5.61 9.45
C ARG A 108 9.02 -4.60 8.39
N GLN A 109 8.35 -4.52 7.24
CA GLN A 109 8.64 -3.50 6.24
C GLN A 109 8.45 -2.10 6.80
N ALA A 110 7.32 -1.81 7.44
CA ALA A 110 7.08 -0.50 8.05
C ALA A 110 8.10 -0.16 9.15
N ALA A 111 8.59 -1.15 9.90
CA ALA A 111 9.64 -0.97 10.89
C ALA A 111 11.02 -0.67 10.27
N LEU A 112 11.30 -1.16 9.06
CA LEU A 112 12.53 -0.86 8.32
C LEU A 112 12.44 0.48 7.58
N VAL A 113 11.32 0.77 6.91
CA VAL A 113 11.07 2.05 6.20
C VAL A 113 10.99 3.22 7.18
N GLN A 114 10.35 3.03 8.34
CA GLN A 114 10.07 4.07 9.34
C GLN A 114 9.32 5.29 8.76
N PRO A 115 8.19 5.09 8.05
CA PRO A 115 7.51 6.17 7.35
C PRO A 115 6.92 7.17 8.35
N LYS A 116 6.92 8.45 7.97
CA LYS A 116 6.17 9.52 8.66
C LYS A 116 4.70 9.51 8.26
N ILE A 117 4.42 9.07 7.01
CA ILE A 117 3.08 9.04 6.45
C ILE A 117 2.78 7.65 5.86
N ILE A 118 1.59 7.10 6.17
CA ILE A 118 1.03 5.92 5.54
C ILE A 118 -0.25 6.30 4.81
N VAL A 119 -0.32 5.97 3.52
CA VAL A 119 -1.52 6.14 2.70
C VAL A 119 -2.09 4.77 2.36
N CYS A 120 -3.27 4.45 2.88
CA CYS A 120 -3.98 3.21 2.57
C CYS A 120 -4.74 3.37 1.26
N LEU A 121 -4.47 2.49 0.29
CA LEU A 121 -5.15 2.44 -1.00
C LEU A 121 -6.35 1.51 -0.91
N GLY A 122 -7.52 2.08 -0.63
CA GLY A 122 -8.79 1.36 -0.54
C GLY A 122 -9.15 0.84 0.84
N ARG A 123 -10.34 0.23 0.90
CA ARG A 123 -11.01 -0.16 2.16
C ARG A 123 -10.29 -1.27 2.94
N ILE A 124 -9.70 -2.25 2.25
CA ILE A 124 -9.06 -3.40 2.92
C ILE A 124 -7.80 -2.94 3.66
N ALA A 125 -6.93 -2.19 2.99
CA ALA A 125 -5.74 -1.63 3.63
C ALA A 125 -6.12 -0.72 4.81
N ALA A 126 -7.13 0.15 4.64
CA ALA A 126 -7.60 1.05 5.69
C ALA A 126 -8.15 0.30 6.91
N LYS A 127 -8.91 -0.79 6.69
CA LYS A 127 -9.43 -1.64 7.79
C LYS A 127 -8.33 -2.32 8.58
N VAL A 128 -7.29 -2.80 7.91
CA VAL A 128 -6.16 -3.50 8.55
C VAL A 128 -5.23 -2.52 9.29
N ILE A 129 -4.99 -1.35 8.72
CA ILE A 129 -3.95 -0.42 9.20
C ILE A 129 -4.53 0.64 10.14
N ILE A 130 -5.69 1.22 9.83
CA ILE A 130 -6.26 2.33 10.58
C ILE A 130 -7.22 1.81 11.66
N LYS A 131 -8.36 1.21 11.24
CA LYS A 131 -9.35 0.63 12.15
C LYS A 131 -10.28 -0.34 11.42
N GLU A 132 -10.71 -1.41 12.09
CA GLU A 132 -11.49 -2.51 11.53
C GLU A 132 -12.83 -2.07 10.90
N ASP A 133 -13.50 -1.10 11.50
CA ASP A 133 -14.79 -0.57 11.04
C ASP A 133 -14.68 0.56 10.02
N PHE A 134 -13.48 0.80 9.44
CA PHE A 134 -13.24 1.90 8.50
C PHE A 134 -14.18 1.86 7.28
N LYS A 135 -14.84 2.99 7.02
CA LYS A 135 -15.79 3.18 5.91
C LYS A 135 -15.21 4.12 4.86
N ILE A 136 -14.62 3.56 3.83
CA ILE A 136 -13.92 4.35 2.79
C ILE A 136 -14.78 5.45 2.16
N THR A 137 -16.08 5.23 2.01
CA THR A 137 -17.01 6.23 1.43
C THR A 137 -17.32 7.42 2.35
N GLN A 138 -16.95 7.36 3.61
CA GLN A 138 -17.22 8.39 4.61
C GLN A 138 -15.96 8.97 5.23
N GLU A 139 -14.86 8.20 5.21
CA GLU A 139 -13.66 8.51 5.98
C GLU A 139 -12.40 8.65 5.11
N HIS A 140 -12.52 8.51 3.75
CA HIS A 140 -11.39 8.82 2.87
C HIS A 140 -10.91 10.25 3.11
N GLY A 141 -9.63 10.50 2.94
CA GLY A 141 -9.01 11.81 3.14
C GLY A 141 -8.90 12.26 4.60
N GLN A 142 -9.54 11.57 5.57
CA GLN A 142 -9.38 11.89 6.98
C GLN A 142 -8.03 11.41 7.50
N TRP A 143 -7.44 12.19 8.43
CA TRP A 143 -6.16 11.88 9.04
C TRP A 143 -6.32 11.22 10.41
N PHE A 144 -5.53 10.18 10.61
CA PHE A 144 -5.41 9.42 11.85
C PHE A 144 -3.95 9.39 12.28
N GLN A 145 -3.69 9.30 13.57
CA GLN A 145 -2.32 9.24 14.10
C GLN A 145 -2.13 8.07 15.05
N ARG A 146 -1.04 7.32 14.87
CA ARG A 146 -0.62 6.27 15.79
C ARG A 146 0.89 6.22 15.86
N GLY A 147 1.45 6.26 17.09
CA GLY A 147 2.90 6.14 17.30
C GLY A 147 3.75 7.16 16.56
N GLY A 148 3.24 8.37 16.33
CA GLY A 148 3.94 9.42 15.56
C GLY A 148 3.72 9.36 14.05
N VAL A 149 3.17 8.27 13.52
CA VAL A 149 2.89 8.11 12.09
C VAL A 149 1.52 8.70 11.76
N GLN A 150 1.44 9.54 10.72
CA GLN A 150 0.20 10.04 10.16
C GLN A 150 -0.35 9.04 9.15
N MET A 151 -1.64 8.72 9.22
CA MET A 151 -2.29 7.75 8.36
C MET A 151 -3.53 8.33 7.72
N THR A 152 -3.74 8.07 6.45
CA THR A 152 -4.97 8.36 5.73
C THR A 152 -5.33 7.22 4.80
N ALA A 153 -6.54 7.26 4.25
CA ALA A 153 -6.95 6.33 3.20
C ALA A 153 -7.59 7.11 2.05
N ILE A 154 -7.33 6.65 0.84
CA ILE A 154 -7.97 7.14 -0.39
C ILE A 154 -8.63 5.98 -1.13
N TYR A 155 -9.48 6.28 -2.10
CA TYR A 155 -10.03 5.22 -2.95
C TYR A 155 -8.91 4.46 -3.67
N HIS A 156 -9.07 3.13 -3.74
CA HIS A 156 -8.14 2.29 -4.49
C HIS A 156 -8.15 2.68 -5.98
N PRO A 157 -6.99 2.79 -6.67
CA PRO A 157 -6.97 3.15 -8.09
C PRO A 157 -7.88 2.28 -8.97
N ALA A 158 -7.98 0.98 -8.71
CA ALA A 158 -8.92 0.10 -9.42
C ALA A 158 -10.39 0.48 -9.21
N ALA A 159 -10.75 1.10 -8.09
CA ALA A 159 -12.12 1.60 -7.88
C ALA A 159 -12.39 2.85 -8.73
N LEU A 160 -11.39 3.71 -8.92
CA LEU A 160 -11.47 4.91 -9.76
C LEU A 160 -11.55 4.57 -11.26
N LEU A 161 -10.98 3.43 -11.67
CA LEU A 161 -11.13 2.91 -13.04
C LEU A 161 -12.54 2.38 -13.31
N ARG A 162 -13.23 1.89 -12.28
CA ARG A 162 -14.62 1.39 -12.39
C ARG A 162 -15.68 2.48 -12.22
N ASP A 163 -15.36 3.51 -11.44
CA ASP A 163 -16.28 4.59 -11.09
C ASP A 163 -15.53 5.92 -11.02
N GLU A 164 -15.56 6.64 -12.13
CA GLU A 164 -14.86 7.92 -12.28
C GLU A 164 -15.47 9.05 -11.44
N SER A 165 -16.71 8.90 -10.97
CA SER A 165 -17.37 9.90 -10.12
C SER A 165 -16.62 10.16 -8.80
N LYS A 166 -15.73 9.24 -8.38
CA LYS A 166 -14.88 9.35 -7.17
C LYS A 166 -13.59 10.13 -7.40
N ARG A 167 -13.25 10.48 -8.65
CA ARG A 167 -12.00 11.18 -8.98
C ARG A 167 -11.90 12.57 -8.36
N PRO A 168 -12.97 13.41 -8.34
CA PRO A 168 -12.89 14.73 -7.71
C PRO A 168 -12.55 14.67 -6.22
N ASP A 169 -13.20 13.76 -5.48
CA ASP A 169 -12.91 13.56 -4.05
C ASP A 169 -11.48 13.07 -3.83
N THR A 170 -11.04 12.10 -4.65
CA THR A 170 -9.66 11.60 -4.59
C THR A 170 -8.63 12.70 -4.89
N PHE A 171 -8.93 13.62 -5.81
CA PHE A 171 -8.06 14.76 -6.07
C PHE A 171 -7.90 15.66 -4.84
N LEU A 172 -8.99 15.93 -4.11
CA LEU A 172 -8.92 16.69 -2.85
C LEU A 172 -8.12 15.94 -1.79
N ASP A 173 -8.28 14.63 -1.68
CA ASP A 173 -7.49 13.78 -0.78
C ASP A 173 -5.99 13.86 -1.12
N LEU A 174 -5.63 13.79 -2.41
CA LEU A 174 -4.25 13.92 -2.88
C LEU A 174 -3.66 15.30 -2.52
N LYS A 175 -4.43 16.39 -2.65
CA LYS A 175 -3.97 17.73 -2.24
C LYS A 175 -3.75 17.82 -0.73
N SER A 176 -4.59 17.14 0.07
CA SER A 176 -4.39 17.01 1.51
C SER A 176 -3.11 16.24 1.84
N ILE A 177 -2.85 15.12 1.12
CA ILE A 177 -1.60 14.35 1.25
C ILE A 177 -0.40 15.23 0.89
N GLN A 178 -0.45 15.97 -0.23
CA GLN A 178 0.63 16.88 -0.65
C GLN A 178 0.95 17.91 0.47
N THR A 179 -0.07 18.50 1.07
CA THR A 179 0.11 19.44 2.18
C THR A 179 0.81 18.76 3.36
N LYS A 180 0.35 17.56 3.74
CA LYS A 180 0.92 16.81 4.86
C LYS A 180 2.37 16.36 4.60
N VAL A 181 2.69 16.01 3.35
CA VAL A 181 4.06 15.69 2.92
C VAL A 181 4.98 16.89 3.11
N ARG A 182 4.57 18.08 2.67
CA ARG A 182 5.34 19.32 2.84
C ARG A 182 5.56 19.71 4.30
N GLU A 183 4.61 19.37 5.18
CA GLU A 183 4.71 19.65 6.60
C GLU A 183 5.69 18.71 7.33
N LEU A 184 5.80 17.45 6.91
CA LEU A 184 6.44 16.40 7.71
C LEU A 184 7.67 15.78 7.06
N CYS A 185 7.76 15.77 5.72
CA CYS A 185 8.81 15.07 5.00
C CYS A 185 9.95 16.01 4.62
N GLU A 186 11.18 15.54 4.83
CA GLU A 186 12.39 16.33 4.59
C GLU A 186 13.09 15.93 3.27
N HIS A 187 12.88 14.69 2.82
CA HIS A 187 13.59 14.10 1.67
C HIS A 187 12.72 13.97 0.42
N THR A 188 11.46 14.38 0.48
CA THR A 188 10.53 14.41 -0.65
C THR A 188 10.28 15.86 -1.02
N GLU A 189 10.89 16.33 -2.08
CA GLU A 189 10.53 17.61 -2.69
C GLU A 189 9.18 17.48 -3.36
N CYS A 190 8.16 18.17 -2.85
CA CYS A 190 6.82 18.26 -3.42
C CYS A 190 6.59 19.62 -4.06
#